data_1ba76c56f36783a91361b3197d41bf3f
#
_entry.id   1ba76c56f36783a91361b3197d41bf3f
#
_cell.length_a   1.000
_cell.length_b   1.000
_cell.length_c   1.000
_cell.angle_alpha   90.00
_cell.angle_beta   90.00
_cell.angle_gamma   90.00
#
_symmetry.space_group_name_H-M   'P 1'
#
loop_
_entity.id
_entity.type
_entity.pdbx_description
1 polymer ?
#
loop_
_entity_poly.entity_id
_entity_poly.type
_entity_poly.pdbx_seq_one_letter_code
_entity_poly.pdbx_strand_id
1 'polypeptide(L)'
;MACRCAHRLTEAMTATPFVILTSIAALAAAAAAGMMYVFSTFVLRGLDRTGPVDAIIAMRGMNAEANTNAPFLIGYFGPAVLAVAVGVMAVVKWGQPGSVWALVGAVFGVLAAIITIAFNVPLNNHLGTVDPAGLSVAEAAREWREYYSPWTAWNHLRTATSITAAILMVIALRYN
;
A
#
# COMPACT_ATOMS: atom_id res chain seq x y z
N MET A 1 30.99 -33.61 19.69
CA MET A 1 30.11 -32.51 20.11
C MET A 1 30.22 -31.28 19.19
N ALA A 2 31.41 -30.90 18.74
CA ALA A 2 31.65 -29.74 17.86
C ALA A 2 30.95 -29.82 16.46
N CYS A 3 30.92 -31.00 15.84
CA CYS A 3 30.36 -31.20 14.49
C CYS A 3 28.82 -30.97 14.43
N ARG A 4 28.09 -31.30 15.50
CA ARG A 4 26.67 -31.07 15.61
C ARG A 4 26.33 -29.58 15.87
N CYS A 5 27.23 -28.85 16.52
CA CYS A 5 27.09 -27.40 16.71
C CYS A 5 27.33 -26.64 15.41
N ALA A 6 28.32 -27.02 14.63
CA ALA A 6 28.63 -26.43 13.31
C ALA A 6 27.49 -26.66 12.31
N HIS A 7 26.90 -27.87 12.28
CA HIS A 7 25.73 -28.18 11.42
C HIS A 7 24.47 -27.35 11.79
N ARG A 8 24.20 -27.16 13.08
CA ARG A 8 23.10 -26.30 13.52
C ARG A 8 23.33 -24.81 13.22
N LEU A 9 24.60 -24.35 13.25
CA LEU A 9 24.91 -22.96 12.91
C LEU A 9 24.82 -22.71 11.40
N THR A 10 25.11 -23.67 10.56
CA THR A 10 24.91 -23.56 9.10
C THR A 10 23.45 -23.65 8.70
N GLU A 11 22.63 -24.46 9.35
CA GLU A 11 21.19 -24.51 9.12
C GLU A 11 20.48 -23.20 9.57
N ALA A 12 20.95 -22.56 10.64
CA ALA A 12 20.42 -21.29 11.13
C ALA A 12 20.78 -20.07 10.25
N MET A 13 21.75 -20.21 9.34
CA MET A 13 22.21 -19.11 8.47
C MET A 13 21.59 -19.11 7.08
N THR A 14 20.84 -20.13 6.68
CA THR A 14 20.14 -20.14 5.39
C THR A 14 18.69 -19.70 5.58
N ALA A 15 18.41 -18.43 5.29
CA ALA A 15 17.04 -17.94 5.27
C ALA A 15 16.21 -18.77 4.28
N THR A 16 15.13 -19.38 4.76
CA THR A 16 14.25 -20.17 3.89
C THR A 16 13.60 -19.25 2.83
N PRO A 17 13.22 -19.78 1.65
CA PRO A 17 12.51 -18.99 0.64
C PRO A 17 11.27 -18.26 1.20
N PHE A 18 10.60 -18.86 2.17
CA PHE A 18 9.47 -18.25 2.87
C PHE A 18 9.89 -17.01 3.67
N VAL A 19 10.97 -17.08 4.42
CA VAL A 19 11.51 -15.96 5.20
C VAL A 19 11.94 -14.83 4.28
N ILE A 20 12.65 -15.13 3.19
CA ILE A 20 13.11 -14.14 2.21
C ILE A 20 11.91 -13.43 1.58
N LEU A 21 10.94 -14.18 1.05
CA LEU A 21 9.77 -13.62 0.40
C LEU A 21 8.94 -12.77 1.36
N THR A 22 8.68 -13.28 2.58
CA THR A 22 7.91 -12.55 3.59
C THR A 22 8.62 -11.27 4.04
N SER A 23 9.95 -11.29 4.15
CA SER A 23 10.73 -10.09 4.47
C SER A 23 10.63 -9.03 3.37
N ILE A 24 10.79 -9.42 2.11
CA ILE A 24 10.65 -8.51 0.97
C ILE A 24 9.24 -7.94 0.91
N ALA A 25 8.21 -8.78 1.09
CA ALA A 25 6.80 -8.36 1.10
C ALA A 25 6.50 -7.38 2.25
N ALA A 26 7.03 -7.63 3.45
CA ALA A 26 6.86 -6.74 4.60
C ALA A 26 7.49 -5.36 4.35
N LEU A 27 8.71 -5.31 3.82
CA LEU A 27 9.39 -4.06 3.47
C LEU A 27 8.65 -3.30 2.36
N ALA A 28 8.19 -4.01 1.33
CA ALA A 28 7.43 -3.42 0.24
C ALA A 28 6.07 -2.87 0.73
N ALA A 29 5.36 -3.60 1.59
CA ALA A 29 4.12 -3.12 2.21
C ALA A 29 4.35 -1.89 3.10
N ALA A 30 5.44 -1.85 3.86
CA ALA A 30 5.81 -0.70 4.68
C ALA A 30 6.14 0.53 3.81
N ALA A 31 6.84 0.35 2.68
CA ALA A 31 7.14 1.42 1.74
C ALA A 31 5.86 1.99 1.11
N ALA A 32 4.95 1.13 0.65
CA ALA A 32 3.65 1.55 0.12
C ALA A 32 2.80 2.27 1.18
N ALA A 33 2.80 1.76 2.42
CA ALA A 33 2.15 2.42 3.55
C ALA A 33 2.70 3.83 3.79
N GLY A 34 4.02 3.99 3.74
CA GLY A 34 4.70 5.29 3.88
C GLY A 34 4.28 6.29 2.81
N MET A 35 4.23 5.87 1.54
CA MET A 35 3.75 6.71 0.44
C MET A 35 2.32 7.20 0.70
N MET A 36 1.41 6.33 1.13
CA MET A 36 0.01 6.69 1.38
C MET A 36 -0.17 7.47 2.67
N TYR A 37 0.67 7.22 3.68
CA TYR A 37 0.67 7.97 4.93
C TYR A 37 0.97 9.47 4.72
N VAL A 38 1.87 9.78 3.80
CA VAL A 38 2.19 11.18 3.43
C VAL A 38 0.94 11.90 2.91
N PHE A 39 0.16 11.25 2.03
CA PHE A 39 -1.13 11.79 1.57
C PHE A 39 -2.18 11.87 2.69
N SER A 40 -2.20 10.90 3.60
CA SER A 40 -3.11 10.90 4.76
C SER A 40 -2.85 12.01 5.75
N THR A 41 -1.62 12.52 5.83
CA THR A 41 -1.20 13.45 6.89
C THR A 41 -1.08 14.89 6.44
N PHE A 42 -0.39 15.16 5.34
CA PHE A 42 -0.12 16.56 4.98
C PHE A 42 -0.34 16.92 3.50
N VAL A 43 -0.18 16.01 2.53
CA VAL A 43 -0.25 16.36 1.12
C VAL A 43 -1.62 16.89 0.75
N LEU A 44 -2.69 16.12 1.02
CA LEU A 44 -4.05 16.56 0.70
C LEU A 44 -4.44 17.84 1.46
N ARG A 45 -4.03 17.95 2.73
CA ARG A 45 -4.26 19.16 3.52
C ARG A 45 -3.49 20.37 2.98
N GLY A 46 -2.29 20.14 2.45
CA GLY A 46 -1.50 21.15 1.79
C GLY A 46 -2.19 21.66 0.53
N LEU A 47 -2.67 20.75 -0.31
CA LEU A 47 -3.42 21.09 -1.51
C LEU A 47 -4.72 21.84 -1.19
N ASP A 48 -5.45 21.42 -0.18
CA ASP A 48 -6.69 22.08 0.25
C ASP A 48 -6.49 23.56 0.61
N ARG A 49 -5.29 23.91 1.12
CA ARG A 49 -4.92 25.30 1.47
C ARG A 49 -4.60 26.18 0.27
N THR A 50 -4.34 25.62 -0.90
CA THR A 50 -4.06 26.42 -2.11
C THR A 50 -5.32 26.99 -2.77
N GLY A 51 -6.49 26.56 -2.30
CA GLY A 51 -7.77 26.86 -2.91
C GLY A 51 -8.22 25.78 -3.91
N PRO A 52 -9.53 25.71 -4.19
CA PRO A 52 -10.12 24.56 -4.88
C PRO A 52 -9.61 24.37 -6.32
N VAL A 53 -9.42 25.46 -7.07
CA VAL A 53 -8.96 25.40 -8.46
C VAL A 53 -7.53 24.85 -8.53
N ASP A 54 -6.62 25.42 -7.75
CA ASP A 54 -5.22 25.00 -7.73
C ASP A 54 -5.06 23.58 -7.16
N ALA A 55 -5.85 23.23 -6.17
CA ALA A 55 -5.88 21.88 -5.61
C ALA A 55 -6.31 20.83 -6.65
N ILE A 56 -7.35 21.11 -7.45
CA ILE A 56 -7.77 20.24 -8.55
C ILE A 56 -6.67 20.12 -9.60
N ILE A 57 -6.09 21.23 -10.04
CA ILE A 57 -5.01 21.23 -11.05
C ILE A 57 -3.83 20.39 -10.58
N ALA A 58 -3.35 20.62 -9.36
CA ALA A 58 -2.20 19.92 -8.80
C ALA A 58 -2.48 18.42 -8.62
N MET A 59 -3.66 18.05 -8.11
CA MET A 59 -4.01 16.64 -7.91
C MET A 59 -4.21 15.89 -9.23
N ARG A 60 -4.78 16.53 -10.25
CA ARG A 60 -4.86 15.97 -11.61
C ARG A 60 -3.47 15.71 -12.19
N GLY A 61 -2.52 16.66 -12.03
CA GLY A 61 -1.14 16.48 -12.46
C GLY A 61 -0.47 15.29 -11.76
N MET A 62 -0.63 15.16 -10.43
CA MET A 62 -0.11 14.01 -9.69
C MET A 62 -0.73 12.69 -10.14
N ASN A 63 -2.05 12.64 -10.38
CA ASN A 63 -2.71 11.43 -10.86
C ASN A 63 -2.25 11.05 -12.28
N ALA A 64 -2.07 12.01 -13.17
CA ALA A 64 -1.57 11.78 -14.52
C ALA A 64 -0.15 11.18 -14.49
N GLU A 65 0.74 11.75 -13.69
CA GLU A 65 2.10 11.24 -13.50
C GLU A 65 2.09 9.83 -12.88
N ALA A 66 1.30 9.62 -11.83
CA ALA A 66 1.20 8.33 -11.16
C ALA A 66 0.75 7.20 -12.11
N ASN A 67 -0.16 7.49 -13.04
CA ASN A 67 -0.69 6.50 -13.98
C ASN A 67 0.31 6.09 -15.07
N THR A 68 1.33 6.90 -15.34
CA THR A 68 2.35 6.64 -16.38
C THR A 68 3.72 6.29 -15.81
N ASN A 69 3.93 6.46 -14.50
CA ASN A 69 5.20 6.25 -13.82
C ASN A 69 5.37 4.78 -13.42
N ALA A 70 6.08 4.00 -14.23
CA ALA A 70 6.31 2.58 -13.97
C ALA A 70 6.99 2.29 -12.62
N PRO A 71 8.03 3.02 -12.16
CA PRO A 71 8.59 2.84 -10.83
C PRO A 71 7.57 3.03 -9.70
N PHE A 72 6.68 4.03 -9.81
CA PHE A 72 5.61 4.25 -8.86
C PHE A 72 4.61 3.09 -8.87
N LEU A 73 4.14 2.66 -10.04
CA LEU A 73 3.18 1.56 -10.18
C LEU A 73 3.73 0.25 -9.62
N ILE A 74 5.01 -0.07 -9.89
CA ILE A 74 5.69 -1.25 -9.35
C ILE A 74 5.80 -1.14 -7.83
N GLY A 75 6.25 0.00 -7.30
CA GLY A 75 6.39 0.23 -5.86
C GLY A 75 5.05 0.20 -5.12
N TYR A 76 3.96 0.56 -5.80
CA TYR A 76 2.64 0.65 -5.23
C TYR A 76 1.84 -0.67 -5.31
N PHE A 77 1.79 -1.32 -6.49
CA PHE A 77 1.05 -2.56 -6.70
C PHE A 77 1.90 -3.83 -6.50
N GLY A 78 3.23 -3.73 -6.63
CA GLY A 78 4.13 -4.84 -6.37
C GLY A 78 3.96 -5.48 -4.98
N PRO A 79 3.75 -4.71 -3.90
CA PRO A 79 3.44 -5.25 -2.59
C PRO A 79 2.23 -6.19 -2.55
N ALA A 80 1.18 -5.91 -3.34
CA ALA A 80 0.01 -6.78 -3.44
C ALA A 80 0.33 -8.11 -4.15
N VAL A 81 1.17 -8.07 -5.18
CA VAL A 81 1.64 -9.29 -5.87
C VAL A 81 2.49 -10.14 -4.92
N LEU A 82 3.40 -9.51 -4.17
CA LEU A 82 4.20 -10.19 -3.15
C LEU A 82 3.31 -10.76 -2.03
N ALA A 83 2.28 -10.02 -1.62
CA ALA A 83 1.32 -10.49 -0.62
C ALA A 83 0.58 -11.75 -1.09
N VAL A 84 0.15 -11.81 -2.36
CA VAL A 84 -0.45 -13.03 -2.93
C VAL A 84 0.53 -14.20 -2.84
N ALA A 85 1.80 -14.00 -3.23
CA ALA A 85 2.81 -15.05 -3.18
C ALA A 85 3.07 -15.54 -1.73
N VAL A 86 3.14 -14.60 -0.76
CA VAL A 86 3.23 -14.94 0.68
C VAL A 86 2.01 -15.73 1.13
N GLY A 87 0.81 -15.31 0.74
CA GLY A 87 -0.44 -16.01 1.08
C GLY A 87 -0.47 -17.44 0.55
N VAL A 88 -0.09 -17.65 -0.70
CA VAL A 88 0.02 -18.99 -1.29
C VAL A 88 1.02 -19.85 -0.52
N MET A 89 2.21 -19.31 -0.22
CA MET A 89 3.21 -20.05 0.56
C MET A 89 2.73 -20.35 1.99
N ALA A 90 2.01 -19.45 2.62
CA ALA A 90 1.43 -19.65 3.95
C ALA A 90 0.39 -20.79 3.95
N VAL A 91 -0.41 -20.90 2.91
CA VAL A 91 -1.36 -22.01 2.74
C VAL A 91 -0.64 -23.35 2.50
N VAL A 92 0.37 -23.36 1.63
CA VAL A 92 1.18 -24.57 1.38
C VAL A 92 1.91 -25.04 2.65
N LYS A 93 2.31 -24.10 3.49
CA LYS A 93 2.98 -24.37 4.78
C LYS A 93 2.01 -24.36 5.97
N TRP A 94 0.73 -24.65 5.72
CA TRP A 94 -0.29 -24.64 6.77
C TRP A 94 0.10 -25.55 7.95
N GLY A 95 -0.08 -25.04 9.16
CA GLY A 95 0.30 -25.75 10.39
C GLY A 95 1.72 -25.45 10.87
N GLN A 96 2.56 -24.76 10.08
CA GLN A 96 3.84 -24.26 10.59
C GLN A 96 3.64 -22.98 11.43
N PRO A 97 4.46 -22.78 12.47
CA PRO A 97 4.46 -21.51 13.21
C PRO A 97 4.63 -20.32 12.24
N GLY A 98 3.85 -19.27 12.45
CA GLY A 98 3.90 -18.08 11.60
C GLY A 98 3.00 -18.09 10.36
N SER A 99 2.56 -19.25 9.85
CA SER A 99 1.74 -19.31 8.62
C SER A 99 0.44 -18.51 8.72
N VAL A 100 -0.23 -18.54 9.85
CA VAL A 100 -1.48 -17.79 10.07
C VAL A 100 -1.21 -16.28 9.99
N TRP A 101 -0.16 -15.80 10.64
CA TRP A 101 0.21 -14.39 10.62
C TRP A 101 0.57 -13.91 9.21
N ALA A 102 1.33 -14.73 8.47
CA ALA A 102 1.68 -14.45 7.08
C ALA A 102 0.45 -14.40 6.18
N LEU A 103 -0.49 -15.34 6.33
CA LEU A 103 -1.72 -15.37 5.56
C LEU A 103 -2.61 -14.15 5.84
N VAL A 104 -2.82 -13.82 7.11
CA VAL A 104 -3.62 -12.64 7.48
C VAL A 104 -2.93 -11.37 6.98
N GLY A 105 -1.61 -11.25 7.12
CA GLY A 105 -0.83 -10.15 6.55
C GLY A 105 -0.98 -10.04 5.03
N ALA A 106 -0.97 -11.17 4.33
CA ALA A 106 -1.20 -11.23 2.88
C ALA A 106 -2.61 -10.73 2.49
N VAL A 107 -3.64 -11.13 3.22
CA VAL A 107 -5.02 -10.63 3.02
C VAL A 107 -5.08 -9.12 3.15
N PHE A 108 -4.47 -8.54 4.18
CA PHE A 108 -4.43 -7.08 4.35
C PHE A 108 -3.64 -6.37 3.24
N GLY A 109 -2.54 -6.98 2.75
CA GLY A 109 -1.77 -6.43 1.64
C GLY A 109 -2.55 -6.39 0.32
N VAL A 110 -3.31 -7.45 0.02
CA VAL A 110 -4.21 -7.49 -1.14
C VAL A 110 -5.38 -6.52 -0.98
N LEU A 111 -5.94 -6.42 0.22
CA LEU A 111 -7.06 -5.51 0.52
C LEU A 111 -6.69 -4.05 0.25
N ALA A 112 -5.45 -3.63 0.53
CA ALA A 112 -4.98 -2.27 0.22
C ALA A 112 -5.06 -1.96 -1.29
N ALA A 113 -4.69 -2.90 -2.15
CA ALA A 113 -4.83 -2.75 -3.60
C ALA A 113 -6.29 -2.74 -4.06
N ILE A 114 -7.13 -3.59 -3.49
CA ILE A 114 -8.57 -3.63 -3.78
C ILE A 114 -9.22 -2.29 -3.43
N ILE A 115 -8.95 -1.73 -2.25
CA ILE A 115 -9.46 -0.42 -1.83
C ILE A 115 -9.05 0.66 -2.84
N THR A 116 -7.80 0.64 -3.29
CA THR A 116 -7.31 1.60 -4.29
C THR A 116 -8.10 1.52 -5.59
N ILE A 117 -8.20 0.31 -6.16
CA ILE A 117 -8.85 0.09 -7.46
C ILE A 117 -10.35 0.38 -7.38
N ALA A 118 -11.00 -0.03 -6.28
CA ALA A 118 -12.45 0.08 -6.16
C ALA A 118 -12.92 1.51 -5.78
N PHE A 119 -12.11 2.28 -5.08
CA PHE A 119 -12.56 3.56 -4.51
C PHE A 119 -11.70 4.75 -4.91
N ASN A 120 -10.37 4.70 -4.74
CA ASN A 120 -9.53 5.86 -5.05
C ASN A 120 -9.37 6.10 -6.56
N VAL A 121 -9.22 5.02 -7.36
CA VAL A 121 -9.08 5.15 -8.83
C VAL A 121 -10.33 5.76 -9.47
N PRO A 122 -11.57 5.34 -9.16
CA PRO A 122 -12.76 6.02 -9.69
C PRO A 122 -12.84 7.50 -9.35
N LEU A 123 -12.48 7.88 -8.12
CA LEU A 123 -12.42 9.29 -7.71
C LEU A 123 -11.36 10.06 -8.52
N ASN A 124 -10.18 9.48 -8.71
CA ASN A 124 -9.12 10.08 -9.54
C ASN A 124 -9.57 10.24 -10.99
N ASN A 125 -10.25 9.24 -11.54
CA ASN A 125 -10.77 9.29 -12.91
C ASN A 125 -11.83 10.39 -13.05
N HIS A 126 -12.77 10.49 -12.10
CA HIS A 126 -13.76 11.57 -12.08
C HIS A 126 -13.08 12.94 -12.04
N LEU A 127 -12.14 13.15 -11.11
CA LEU A 127 -11.41 14.41 -11.01
C LEU A 127 -10.65 14.74 -12.32
N GLY A 128 -10.18 13.71 -13.03
CA GLY A 128 -9.53 13.85 -14.33
C GLY A 128 -10.41 14.43 -15.42
N THR A 129 -11.74 14.28 -15.34
CA THR A 129 -12.70 14.83 -16.31
C THR A 129 -13.09 16.28 -16.02
N VAL A 130 -12.81 16.79 -14.81
CA VAL A 130 -13.16 18.16 -14.40
C VAL A 130 -12.24 19.15 -15.10
N ASP A 131 -12.78 20.12 -15.80
CA ASP A 131 -12.02 21.28 -16.32
C ASP A 131 -12.06 22.45 -15.34
N PRO A 132 -11.01 22.66 -14.53
CA PRO A 132 -11.02 23.68 -13.50
C PRO A 132 -11.03 25.11 -14.07
N ALA A 133 -10.62 25.32 -15.33
CA ALA A 133 -10.63 26.65 -15.96
C ALA A 133 -12.03 27.12 -16.34
N GLY A 134 -12.95 26.19 -16.59
CA GLY A 134 -14.35 26.46 -16.92
C GLY A 134 -15.28 26.65 -15.73
N LEU A 135 -14.79 26.38 -14.48
CA LEU A 135 -15.60 26.43 -13.28
C LEU A 135 -15.53 27.80 -12.58
N SER A 136 -16.67 28.23 -12.03
CA SER A 136 -16.65 29.25 -10.98
C SER A 136 -15.96 28.72 -9.71
N VAL A 137 -15.50 29.63 -8.85
CA VAL A 137 -14.86 29.25 -7.57
C VAL A 137 -15.79 28.38 -6.71
N ALA A 138 -17.09 28.64 -6.73
CA ALA A 138 -18.10 27.89 -5.97
C ALA A 138 -18.25 26.45 -6.50
N GLU A 139 -18.26 26.28 -7.82
CA GLU A 139 -18.30 24.95 -8.47
C GLU A 139 -17.03 24.17 -8.21
N ALA A 140 -15.87 24.79 -8.38
CA ALA A 140 -14.58 24.17 -8.06
C ALA A 140 -14.52 23.73 -6.59
N ALA A 141 -15.03 24.54 -5.66
CA ALA A 141 -15.09 24.21 -4.24
C ALA A 141 -16.03 23.02 -3.95
N ARG A 142 -17.10 22.84 -4.72
CA ARG A 142 -17.97 21.66 -4.62
C ARG A 142 -17.25 20.42 -5.13
N GLU A 143 -16.70 20.45 -6.35
CA GLU A 143 -15.96 19.35 -6.97
C GLU A 143 -14.79 18.90 -6.08
N TRP A 144 -14.04 19.86 -5.53
CA TRP A 144 -12.94 19.54 -4.64
C TRP A 144 -13.40 18.84 -3.35
N ARG A 145 -14.49 19.29 -2.72
CA ARG A 145 -15.03 18.63 -1.52
C ARG A 145 -15.55 17.22 -1.80
N GLU A 146 -16.22 17.03 -2.94
CA GLU A 146 -16.74 15.73 -3.37
C GLU A 146 -15.61 14.72 -3.65
N TYR A 147 -14.43 15.20 -4.04
CA TYR A 147 -13.23 14.43 -4.19
C TYR A 147 -12.48 14.24 -2.87
N TYR A 148 -12.14 15.33 -2.20
CA TYR A 148 -11.22 15.39 -1.06
C TYR A 148 -11.65 14.48 0.10
N SER A 149 -12.89 14.59 0.52
CA SER A 149 -13.38 13.89 1.71
C SER A 149 -13.40 12.36 1.52
N PRO A 150 -14.08 11.80 0.50
CA PRO A 150 -14.09 10.34 0.31
C PRO A 150 -12.71 9.78 -0.08
N TRP A 151 -11.94 10.50 -0.91
CA TRP A 151 -10.59 10.05 -1.26
C TRP A 151 -9.69 9.93 -0.03
N THR A 152 -9.73 10.92 0.86
CA THR A 152 -8.95 10.92 2.11
C THR A 152 -9.37 9.78 3.02
N ALA A 153 -10.67 9.53 3.17
CA ALA A 153 -11.19 8.43 3.99
C ALA A 153 -10.68 7.05 3.50
N TRP A 154 -10.80 6.80 2.19
CA TRP A 154 -10.29 5.57 1.59
C TRP A 154 -8.76 5.47 1.65
N ASN A 155 -8.05 6.61 1.53
CA ASN A 155 -6.61 6.65 1.71
C ASN A 155 -6.18 6.29 3.13
N HIS A 156 -6.90 6.74 4.16
CA HIS A 156 -6.64 6.32 5.54
C HIS A 156 -6.81 4.81 5.70
N LEU A 157 -7.88 4.25 5.13
CA LEU A 157 -8.14 2.81 5.25
C LEU A 157 -7.05 1.99 4.55
N ARG A 158 -6.67 2.33 3.30
CA ARG A 158 -5.60 1.60 2.60
C ARG A 158 -4.22 1.77 3.26
N THR A 159 -3.96 2.92 3.88
CA THR A 159 -2.75 3.13 4.69
C THR A 159 -2.73 2.21 5.89
N ALA A 160 -3.84 2.16 6.65
CA ALA A 160 -3.97 1.29 7.81
C ALA A 160 -3.83 -0.20 7.43
N THR A 161 -4.47 -0.63 6.33
CA THR A 161 -4.34 -2.02 5.85
C THR A 161 -2.90 -2.36 5.45
N SER A 162 -2.19 -1.46 4.77
CA SER A 162 -0.78 -1.67 4.39
C SER A 162 0.14 -1.75 5.60
N ILE A 163 -0.06 -0.90 6.60
CA ILE A 163 0.69 -0.94 7.87
C ILE A 163 0.42 -2.28 8.58
N THR A 164 -0.84 -2.68 8.67
CA THR A 164 -1.23 -3.95 9.30
C THR A 164 -0.60 -5.15 8.58
N ALA A 165 -0.59 -5.14 7.23
CA ALA A 165 0.07 -6.16 6.43
C ALA A 165 1.56 -6.29 6.78
N ALA A 166 2.27 -5.16 6.81
CA ALA A 166 3.70 -5.12 7.15
C ALA A 166 3.96 -5.67 8.56
N ILE A 167 3.19 -5.22 9.56
CA ILE A 167 3.32 -5.67 10.95
C ILE A 167 3.08 -7.19 11.07
N LEU A 168 2.01 -7.70 10.47
CA LEU A 168 1.67 -9.12 10.56
C LEU A 168 2.71 -10.02 9.87
N MET A 169 3.26 -9.57 8.73
CA MET A 169 4.36 -10.26 8.06
C MET A 169 5.64 -10.26 8.90
N VAL A 170 5.96 -9.15 9.57
CA VAL A 170 7.09 -9.09 10.53
C VAL A 170 6.85 -10.02 11.73
N ILE A 171 5.61 -10.08 12.25
CA ILE A 171 5.27 -11.04 13.31
C ILE A 171 5.46 -12.48 12.82
N ALA A 172 5.02 -12.80 11.59
CA ALA A 172 5.19 -14.12 11.01
C ALA A 172 6.67 -14.57 10.99
N LEU A 173 7.59 -13.65 10.70
CA LEU A 173 9.04 -13.92 10.67
C LEU A 173 9.62 -14.32 12.04
N ARG A 174 8.98 -13.92 13.15
CA ARG A 174 9.45 -14.28 14.51
C ARG A 174 9.19 -15.73 14.87
N TYR A 175 8.34 -16.43 14.12
CA TYR A 175 7.95 -17.82 14.37
C TYR A 175 8.57 -18.78 13.34
N ASN A 176 9.37 -18.28 12.41
CA ASN A 176 10.11 -19.05 11.42
C ASN A 176 11.63 -18.81 11.61
#